data_71b6608f7632bfd720747de51db9ca78
#
_entry.id   71b6608f7632bfd720747de51db9ca78
#
_cell.length_a   1.000
_cell.length_b   1.000
_cell.length_c   1.000
_cell.angle_alpha   90.00
_cell.angle_beta   90.00
_cell.angle_gamma   90.00
#
_symmetry.space_group_name_H-M   'P 1'
#
loop_
_entity.id
_entity.type
_entity.pdbx_description
1 polymer ?
#
loop_
_entity_poly.entity_id
_entity_poly.type
_entity_poly.pdbx_seq_one_letter_code
_entity_poly.pdbx_strand_id
1 'polypeptide(L)'
;MGGSRPVFVCRLLLFSLCFFFPLLIFACFLCRVFSLSIWPRSLLPVCAIPLLLLLFCCASLCCVVFVVAWLGCVFLCGRVVAPVVGSLPVDGVGADASGVVDVVLWVDVEATGVDADCECLLEVAGVVTDMSGRTLGLEPFARVVDLGSAVEAERVVDGLRGRVAVMHARSGLSEQVRNAGGSGMVAGLVDMEMCAWLEECADAFVGLHGGASYRVWLGGNSVHADRGFVKRFLPCVYASLDHRVLDASSVARFLRAGGVSVEWVADSPARHRALPDVLGCVRQYKEMLRAVSELGE
;
A
#
# COMPACT_ATOMS: atom_id res chain seq x y z
N MET A 1 -6.69 -6.29 -27.81
CA MET A 1 -6.56 -7.70 -27.36
C MET A 1 -5.12 -7.94 -26.96
N GLY A 2 -4.88 -8.16 -25.67
CA GLY A 2 -3.71 -8.88 -25.20
C GLY A 2 -2.48 -8.07 -24.83
N GLY A 3 -2.20 -7.89 -23.52
CA GLY A 3 -0.85 -7.48 -23.14
C GLY A 3 -0.54 -7.25 -21.65
N SER A 4 -1.48 -7.30 -20.73
CA SER A 4 -1.17 -7.04 -19.31
C SER A 4 -1.09 -8.28 -18.40
N ARG A 5 -1.36 -9.47 -18.92
CA ARG A 5 -1.31 -10.73 -18.12
C ARG A 5 0.09 -11.31 -17.83
N PRO A 6 1.18 -11.05 -18.59
CA PRO A 6 2.44 -11.75 -18.34
C PRO A 6 3.20 -11.28 -17.10
N VAL A 7 3.01 -10.04 -16.62
CA VAL A 7 3.79 -9.51 -15.49
C VAL A 7 3.29 -10.07 -14.15
N PHE A 8 1.99 -10.24 -13.98
CA PHE A 8 1.40 -10.81 -12.77
C PHE A 8 1.74 -12.31 -12.62
N VAL A 9 1.63 -13.05 -13.73
CA VAL A 9 2.01 -14.48 -13.76
C VAL A 9 3.50 -14.68 -13.50
N CYS A 10 4.36 -13.77 -14.01
CA CYS A 10 5.81 -13.86 -13.79
C CYS A 10 6.20 -13.56 -12.34
N ARG A 11 5.53 -12.60 -11.67
CA ARG A 11 5.76 -12.29 -10.23
C ARG A 11 5.28 -13.41 -9.32
N LEU A 12 4.13 -14.04 -9.61
CA LEU A 12 3.64 -15.21 -8.87
C LEU A 12 4.57 -16.43 -9.07
N LEU A 13 5.09 -16.65 -10.28
CA LEU A 13 6.07 -17.71 -10.56
C LEU A 13 7.40 -17.47 -9.84
N LEU A 14 7.88 -16.22 -9.77
CA LEU A 14 9.09 -15.86 -9.02
C LEU A 14 8.88 -16.05 -7.50
N PHE A 15 7.72 -15.68 -6.96
CA PHE A 15 7.39 -15.87 -5.55
C PHE A 15 7.28 -17.37 -5.20
N SER A 16 6.66 -18.18 -6.07
CA SER A 16 6.63 -19.63 -5.93
C SER A 16 8.04 -20.23 -5.97
N LEU A 17 8.89 -19.82 -6.89
CA LEU A 17 10.27 -20.30 -7.01
C LEU A 17 11.12 -19.94 -5.80
N CYS A 18 10.97 -18.74 -5.24
CA CYS A 18 11.71 -18.31 -4.04
C CYS A 18 11.31 -19.08 -2.77
N PHE A 19 10.08 -19.57 -2.66
CA PHE A 19 9.62 -20.35 -1.50
C PHE A 19 9.87 -21.86 -1.67
N PHE A 20 9.72 -22.41 -2.89
CA PHE A 20 9.91 -23.85 -3.11
C PHE A 20 11.37 -24.26 -3.18
N PHE A 21 12.26 -23.40 -3.67
CA PHE A 21 13.67 -23.71 -3.81
C PHE A 21 14.38 -23.95 -2.45
N PRO A 22 14.17 -23.15 -1.39
CA PRO A 22 14.71 -23.42 -0.06
C PRO A 22 14.16 -24.68 0.58
N LEU A 23 12.86 -24.99 0.39
CA LEU A 23 12.26 -26.21 0.91
C LEU A 23 12.80 -27.48 0.23
N LEU A 24 13.04 -27.40 -1.06
CA LEU A 24 13.66 -28.50 -1.83
C LEU A 24 15.12 -28.73 -1.40
N ILE A 25 15.89 -27.63 -1.20
CA ILE A 25 17.25 -27.69 -0.68
C ILE A 25 17.28 -28.26 0.73
N PHE A 26 16.33 -27.85 1.59
CA PHE A 26 16.23 -28.38 2.97
C PHE A 26 15.84 -29.86 2.99
N ALA A 27 14.93 -30.30 2.13
CA ALA A 27 14.59 -31.72 1.96
C ALA A 27 15.79 -32.55 1.44
N CYS A 28 16.53 -32.02 0.46
CA CYS A 28 17.78 -32.64 -0.05
C CYS A 28 18.88 -32.68 1.01
N PHE A 29 19.00 -31.63 1.86
CA PHE A 29 19.96 -31.59 2.96
C PHE A 29 19.61 -32.62 4.03
N LEU A 30 18.33 -32.76 4.41
CA LEU A 30 17.86 -33.80 5.32
C LEU A 30 18.12 -35.20 4.76
N CYS A 31 17.84 -35.44 3.47
CA CYS A 31 18.17 -36.72 2.84
C CYS A 31 19.68 -37.02 2.86
N ARG A 32 20.56 -36.02 2.69
CA ARG A 32 22.01 -36.20 2.78
C ARG A 32 22.50 -36.44 4.20
N VAL A 33 21.93 -35.74 5.20
CA VAL A 33 22.27 -35.94 6.62
C VAL A 33 21.86 -37.32 7.09
N PHE A 34 20.73 -37.84 6.62
CA PHE A 34 20.30 -39.22 6.92
C PHE A 34 21.07 -40.30 6.12
N SER A 35 21.70 -39.96 4.99
CA SER A 35 22.57 -40.88 4.21
C SER A 35 23.97 -41.03 4.75
N LEU A 36 24.44 -40.12 5.60
CA LEU A 36 25.78 -40.13 6.18
C LEU A 36 25.73 -40.68 7.62
N SER A 37 25.77 -42.02 7.74
CA SER A 37 26.50 -42.78 8.75
C SER A 37 26.24 -42.46 10.25
N ILE A 38 25.17 -42.97 10.83
CA ILE A 38 25.17 -43.31 12.29
C ILE A 38 24.26 -44.52 12.61
N TRP A 39 23.54 -45.12 11.64
CA TRP A 39 22.64 -46.21 11.90
C TRP A 39 23.16 -47.57 11.37
N PRO A 40 23.04 -48.65 12.15
CA PRO A 40 23.42 -49.96 11.65
C PRO A 40 22.53 -50.39 10.47
N ARG A 41 23.16 -50.92 9.43
CA ARG A 41 22.53 -51.30 8.15
C ARG A 41 21.34 -52.26 8.24
N SER A 42 21.11 -52.88 9.40
CA SER A 42 20.01 -53.84 9.64
C SER A 42 18.65 -53.22 9.94
N LEU A 43 18.57 -51.91 10.26
CA LEU A 43 17.32 -51.22 10.65
C LEU A 43 16.81 -50.21 9.61
N LEU A 44 17.58 -49.95 8.54
CA LEU A 44 17.22 -48.99 7.48
C LEU A 44 15.91 -49.24 6.74
N PRO A 45 15.49 -50.50 6.41
CA PRO A 45 14.28 -50.67 5.61
C PRO A 45 12.98 -50.53 6.40
N VAL A 46 13.00 -50.66 7.72
CA VAL A 46 11.76 -50.67 8.54
C VAL A 46 11.31 -49.27 8.94
N CYS A 47 12.23 -48.32 9.13
CA CYS A 47 11.93 -46.94 9.57
C CYS A 47 11.92 -45.91 8.42
N ALA A 48 12.65 -46.18 7.35
CA ALA A 48 12.77 -45.23 6.23
C ALA A 48 11.49 -45.13 5.36
N ILE A 49 10.78 -46.26 5.16
CA ILE A 49 9.58 -46.30 4.34
C ILE A 49 8.41 -45.53 4.98
N PRO A 50 8.09 -45.66 6.26
CA PRO A 50 7.03 -44.89 6.90
C PRO A 50 7.36 -43.40 6.95
N LEU A 51 8.62 -43.02 7.18
CA LEU A 51 9.05 -41.62 7.20
C LEU A 51 8.98 -40.96 5.84
N LEU A 52 9.38 -41.68 4.76
CA LEU A 52 9.24 -41.22 3.38
C LEU A 52 7.76 -41.08 2.99
N LEU A 53 6.91 -41.99 3.37
CA LEU A 53 5.47 -41.94 3.15
C LEU A 53 4.84 -40.76 3.89
N LEU A 54 5.26 -40.50 5.14
CA LEU A 54 4.77 -39.35 5.92
C LEU A 54 5.19 -38.04 5.29
N LEU A 55 6.43 -37.91 4.79
CA LEU A 55 6.92 -36.73 4.10
C LEU A 55 6.21 -36.51 2.76
N PHE A 56 5.90 -37.58 2.03
CA PHE A 56 5.12 -37.51 0.78
C PHE A 56 3.66 -37.12 1.05
N CYS A 57 3.04 -37.64 2.09
CA CYS A 57 1.68 -37.26 2.49
C CYS A 57 1.62 -35.81 2.95
N CYS A 58 2.57 -35.32 3.75
CA CYS A 58 2.63 -33.91 4.17
C CYS A 58 2.86 -32.96 2.99
N ALA A 59 3.75 -33.31 2.05
CA ALA A 59 3.97 -32.52 0.85
C ALA A 59 2.73 -32.48 -0.05
N SER A 60 2.03 -33.62 -0.21
CA SER A 60 0.78 -33.69 -0.98
C SER A 60 -0.35 -32.93 -0.32
N LEU A 61 -0.47 -32.99 1.03
CA LEU A 61 -1.47 -32.21 1.78
C LEU A 61 -1.21 -30.70 1.68
N CYS A 62 0.05 -30.27 1.78
CA CYS A 62 0.43 -28.89 1.58
C CYS A 62 0.10 -28.41 0.16
N CYS A 63 0.36 -29.23 -0.87
CA CYS A 63 -0.01 -28.89 -2.24
C CYS A 63 -1.53 -28.76 -2.43
N VAL A 64 -2.33 -29.64 -1.83
CA VAL A 64 -3.79 -29.58 -1.92
C VAL A 64 -4.33 -28.36 -1.18
N VAL A 65 -3.83 -28.05 0.03
CA VAL A 65 -4.22 -26.85 0.77
C VAL A 65 -3.85 -25.58 0.00
N PHE A 66 -2.67 -25.56 -0.67
CA PHE A 66 -2.24 -24.41 -1.49
C PHE A 66 -3.10 -24.26 -2.75
N VAL A 67 -3.46 -25.35 -3.42
CA VAL A 67 -4.35 -25.30 -4.59
C VAL A 67 -5.75 -24.86 -4.21
N VAL A 68 -6.28 -25.32 -3.07
CA VAL A 68 -7.60 -24.92 -2.58
C VAL A 68 -7.59 -23.46 -2.10
N ALA A 69 -6.53 -22.99 -1.43
CA ALA A 69 -6.37 -21.59 -1.05
C ALA A 69 -6.20 -20.71 -2.29
N TRP A 70 -5.43 -21.16 -3.31
CA TRP A 70 -5.25 -20.45 -4.58
C TRP A 70 -6.55 -20.38 -5.38
N LEU A 71 -7.31 -21.49 -5.49
CA LEU A 71 -8.63 -21.50 -6.11
C LEU A 71 -9.63 -20.64 -5.31
N GLY A 72 -9.56 -20.64 -3.98
CA GLY A 72 -10.33 -19.76 -3.13
C GLY A 72 -10.02 -18.28 -3.35
N CYS A 73 -8.75 -17.91 -3.47
CA CYS A 73 -8.34 -16.53 -3.82
C CYS A 73 -8.81 -16.13 -5.22
N VAL A 74 -8.69 -17.01 -6.21
CA VAL A 74 -9.16 -16.74 -7.58
C VAL A 74 -10.68 -16.59 -7.63
N PHE A 75 -11.42 -17.39 -6.82
CA PHE A 75 -12.89 -17.26 -6.72
C PHE A 75 -13.35 -16.06 -5.88
N LEU A 76 -12.57 -15.64 -4.88
CA LEU A 76 -12.89 -14.45 -4.07
C LEU A 76 -12.52 -13.14 -4.77
N CYS A 77 -11.44 -13.12 -5.58
CA CYS A 77 -11.13 -11.99 -6.46
C CYS A 77 -12.08 -11.84 -7.67
N GLY A 78 -12.88 -12.86 -7.95
CA GLY A 78 -13.89 -12.84 -9.03
C GLY A 78 -15.22 -12.16 -8.66
N ARG A 79 -15.30 -11.38 -7.58
CA ARG A 79 -16.45 -10.52 -7.33
C ARG A 79 -16.48 -9.42 -8.37
N VAL A 80 -17.31 -9.63 -9.39
CA VAL A 80 -17.75 -8.61 -10.32
C VAL A 80 -18.34 -7.45 -9.51
N VAL A 81 -17.63 -6.35 -9.45
CA VAL A 81 -18.17 -5.08 -9.00
C VAL A 81 -19.21 -4.71 -10.07
N ALA A 82 -20.47 -4.74 -9.69
CA ALA A 82 -21.55 -4.29 -10.57
C ALA A 82 -21.29 -2.81 -10.91
N PRO A 83 -21.37 -2.40 -12.19
CA PRO A 83 -21.18 -1.01 -12.56
C PRO A 83 -22.26 -0.17 -11.89
N VAL A 84 -21.85 0.78 -11.04
CA VAL A 84 -22.73 1.86 -10.59
C VAL A 84 -22.98 2.76 -11.80
N VAL A 85 -24.10 2.52 -12.47
CA VAL A 85 -24.59 3.36 -13.58
C VAL A 85 -25.10 4.65 -12.97
N GLY A 86 -24.47 5.75 -13.30
CA GLY A 86 -25.09 7.07 -13.14
C GLY A 86 -24.15 8.19 -12.72
N SER A 87 -23.37 8.73 -13.65
CA SER A 87 -23.03 10.14 -13.63
C SER A 87 -22.58 10.58 -15.02
N LEU A 88 -23.06 11.75 -15.42
CA LEU A 88 -22.74 12.41 -16.68
C LEU A 88 -21.23 12.59 -16.86
N PRO A 89 -20.70 12.53 -18.09
CA PRO A 89 -19.29 12.82 -18.33
C PRO A 89 -19.00 14.27 -17.94
N VAL A 90 -18.07 14.46 -17.03
CA VAL A 90 -17.43 15.75 -16.82
C VAL A 90 -16.39 15.88 -17.93
N ASP A 91 -16.63 16.76 -18.89
CA ASP A 91 -15.72 17.00 -19.99
C ASP A 91 -14.34 17.39 -19.44
N GLY A 92 -13.30 16.66 -19.83
CA GLY A 92 -11.90 16.93 -19.49
C GLY A 92 -11.20 15.95 -18.54
N VAL A 93 -11.91 14.97 -17.97
CA VAL A 93 -11.32 13.94 -17.11
C VAL A 93 -11.56 12.57 -17.76
N GLY A 94 -10.62 12.14 -18.58
CA GLY A 94 -10.66 10.87 -19.28
C GLY A 94 -9.23 10.40 -19.58
N ALA A 95 -9.13 9.29 -20.31
CA ALA A 95 -7.83 8.88 -20.84
C ALA A 95 -7.30 9.93 -21.82
N ASP A 96 -5.99 10.17 -21.80
CA ASP A 96 -5.32 11.01 -22.79
C ASP A 96 -5.34 10.34 -24.18
N ALA A 97 -4.79 11.03 -25.19
CA ALA A 97 -4.73 10.53 -26.56
C ALA A 97 -3.99 9.18 -26.71
N SER A 98 -3.18 8.80 -25.73
CA SER A 98 -2.49 7.50 -25.67
C SER A 98 -3.31 6.42 -24.92
N GLY A 99 -4.49 6.76 -24.40
CA GLY A 99 -5.31 5.87 -23.58
C GLY A 99 -4.83 5.75 -22.13
N VAL A 100 -4.00 6.69 -21.65
CA VAL A 100 -3.51 6.72 -20.27
C VAL A 100 -4.44 7.54 -19.40
N VAL A 101 -4.88 6.99 -18.27
CA VAL A 101 -5.68 7.68 -17.24
C VAL A 101 -4.76 8.20 -16.16
N ASP A 102 -4.78 9.50 -15.89
CA ASP A 102 -4.09 10.09 -14.76
C ASP A 102 -4.91 9.94 -13.48
N VAL A 103 -4.32 9.34 -12.46
CA VAL A 103 -4.89 9.23 -11.11
C VAL A 103 -3.93 9.86 -10.10
N VAL A 104 -4.48 10.34 -8.98
CA VAL A 104 -3.70 10.94 -7.91
C VAL A 104 -3.80 10.05 -6.68
N LEU A 105 -2.67 9.55 -6.20
CA LEU A 105 -2.52 8.97 -4.88
C LEU A 105 -2.20 10.11 -3.90
N TRP A 106 -3.19 10.56 -3.17
CA TRP A 106 -3.02 11.48 -2.05
C TRP A 106 -2.49 10.71 -0.86
N VAL A 107 -1.37 11.17 -0.29
CA VAL A 107 -0.72 10.54 0.86
C VAL A 107 -0.47 11.57 1.94
N ASP A 108 -0.62 11.12 3.17
CA ASP A 108 -0.14 11.79 4.37
C ASP A 108 0.53 10.77 5.27
N VAL A 109 1.63 11.15 5.90
CA VAL A 109 2.35 10.28 6.83
C VAL A 109 2.54 10.96 8.18
N GLU A 110 2.45 10.17 9.24
CA GLU A 110 2.87 10.56 10.57
C GLU A 110 4.18 9.86 10.91
N ALA A 111 5.14 10.61 11.40
CA ALA A 111 6.49 10.11 11.68
C ALA A 111 7.05 10.70 12.96
N THR A 112 8.20 10.20 13.41
CA THR A 112 8.90 10.70 14.61
C THR A 112 9.52 12.08 14.39
N GLY A 113 9.62 12.54 13.14
CA GLY A 113 10.12 13.85 12.73
C GLY A 113 9.96 14.07 11.22
N VAL A 114 10.71 15.00 10.65
CA VAL A 114 10.54 15.44 9.25
C VAL A 114 11.57 14.86 8.28
N ASP A 115 12.66 14.32 8.77
CA ASP A 115 13.75 13.78 7.96
C ASP A 115 13.61 12.27 7.80
N ALA A 116 13.14 11.84 6.64
CA ALA A 116 12.93 10.43 6.37
C ALA A 116 14.21 9.58 6.50
N ASP A 117 15.41 10.14 6.42
CA ASP A 117 16.66 9.38 6.54
C ASP A 117 16.99 9.02 8.00
N CYS A 118 16.49 9.77 8.97
CA CYS A 118 16.76 9.60 10.40
C CYS A 118 15.56 9.11 11.20
N GLU A 119 14.34 9.36 10.71
CA GLU A 119 13.10 9.22 11.46
C GLU A 119 12.32 7.94 11.10
N CYS A 120 11.40 7.54 11.96
CA CYS A 120 10.57 6.36 11.78
C CYS A 120 9.18 6.75 11.25
N LEU A 121 8.64 5.96 10.32
CA LEU A 121 7.26 6.02 9.89
C LEU A 121 6.36 5.40 10.96
N LEU A 122 5.33 6.13 11.42
CA LEU A 122 4.40 5.68 12.48
C LEU A 122 3.01 5.36 11.92
N GLU A 123 2.52 6.16 10.97
CA GLU A 123 1.23 5.97 10.32
C GLU A 123 1.32 6.43 8.87
N VAL A 124 0.56 5.78 7.99
CA VAL A 124 0.37 6.21 6.60
C VAL A 124 -1.09 6.08 6.23
N ALA A 125 -1.58 7.05 5.48
CA ALA A 125 -2.90 6.97 4.84
C ALA A 125 -2.82 7.39 3.38
N GLY A 126 -3.73 6.84 2.57
CA GLY A 126 -3.86 7.15 1.16
C GLY A 126 -5.31 7.21 0.69
N VAL A 127 -5.55 8.10 -0.27
CA VAL A 127 -6.81 8.22 -1.01
C VAL A 127 -6.49 8.32 -2.48
N VAL A 128 -7.17 7.54 -3.33
CA VAL A 128 -7.01 7.65 -4.78
C VAL A 128 -8.16 8.42 -5.40
N THR A 129 -7.85 9.37 -6.26
CA THR A 129 -8.83 10.16 -7.04
C THR A 129 -8.42 10.26 -8.50
N ASP A 130 -9.36 10.61 -9.36
CA ASP A 130 -9.01 11.19 -10.66
C ASP A 130 -8.52 12.64 -10.51
N MET A 131 -8.12 13.25 -11.63
CA MET A 131 -7.65 14.65 -11.63
C MET A 131 -8.71 15.68 -11.27
N SER A 132 -10.00 15.33 -11.23
CA SER A 132 -11.09 16.17 -10.71
C SER A 132 -11.27 16.05 -9.19
N GLY A 133 -10.48 15.22 -8.53
CA GLY A 133 -10.63 14.93 -7.11
C GLY A 133 -11.78 13.97 -6.77
N ARG A 134 -12.39 13.30 -7.76
CA ARG A 134 -13.45 12.34 -7.52
C ARG A 134 -12.87 11.01 -7.05
N THR A 135 -13.40 10.48 -5.96
CA THR A 135 -13.19 9.10 -5.53
C THR A 135 -14.25 8.20 -6.14
N LEU A 136 -13.98 6.90 -6.33
CA LEU A 136 -14.96 5.93 -6.82
C LEU A 136 -15.75 5.23 -5.69
N GLY A 137 -15.75 5.80 -4.49
CA GLY A 137 -16.32 5.16 -3.31
C GLY A 137 -15.48 3.99 -2.79
N LEU A 138 -14.24 3.91 -3.23
CA LEU A 138 -13.26 2.98 -2.68
C LEU A 138 -12.85 3.44 -1.29
N GLU A 139 -12.70 2.48 -0.38
CA GLU A 139 -12.27 2.78 0.99
C GLU A 139 -10.85 3.35 1.00
N PRO A 140 -10.59 4.41 1.75
CA PRO A 140 -9.25 4.92 1.95
C PRO A 140 -8.33 3.88 2.58
N PHE A 141 -7.05 3.93 2.25
CA PHE A 141 -6.03 3.16 2.94
C PHE A 141 -5.58 3.89 4.21
N ALA A 142 -5.45 3.19 5.34
CA ALA A 142 -4.84 3.75 6.54
C ALA A 142 -4.25 2.63 7.42
N ARG A 143 -3.00 2.79 7.84
CA ARG A 143 -2.31 1.83 8.72
C ARG A 143 -1.39 2.53 9.70
N VAL A 144 -1.47 2.11 10.95
CA VAL A 144 -0.41 2.35 11.95
C VAL A 144 0.65 1.28 11.73
N VAL A 145 1.91 1.70 11.69
CA VAL A 145 3.05 0.83 11.40
C VAL A 145 3.56 0.18 12.67
N ASP A 146 3.69 -1.15 12.64
CA ASP A 146 4.36 -1.90 13.69
C ASP A 146 5.88 -1.72 13.57
N LEU A 147 6.52 -1.31 14.63
CA LEU A 147 7.97 -1.10 14.72
C LEU A 147 8.75 -2.40 15.01
N GLY A 148 8.08 -3.56 14.93
CA GLY A 148 8.68 -4.90 15.02
C GLY A 148 8.61 -5.53 16.41
N SER A 149 8.44 -4.74 17.47
CA SER A 149 8.23 -5.25 18.83
C SER A 149 7.61 -4.20 19.75
N ALA A 150 6.98 -4.65 20.84
CA ALA A 150 6.46 -3.77 21.87
C ALA A 150 7.57 -2.93 22.55
N VAL A 151 8.75 -3.51 22.74
CA VAL A 151 9.91 -2.80 23.33
C VAL A 151 10.39 -1.68 22.42
N GLU A 152 10.45 -1.92 21.12
CA GLU A 152 10.85 -0.89 20.16
C GLU A 152 9.80 0.21 20.02
N ALA A 153 8.52 -0.15 19.99
CA ALA A 153 7.42 0.80 19.98
C ALA A 153 7.45 1.73 21.22
N GLU A 154 7.67 1.17 22.41
CA GLU A 154 7.82 1.94 23.65
C GLU A 154 9.05 2.87 23.58
N ARG A 155 10.21 2.33 23.16
CA ARG A 155 11.45 3.10 23.01
C ARG A 155 11.29 4.30 22.07
N VAL A 156 10.64 4.09 20.93
CA VAL A 156 10.42 5.13 19.92
C VAL A 156 9.45 6.19 20.47
N VAL A 157 8.31 5.77 21.02
CA VAL A 157 7.30 6.72 21.54
C VAL A 157 7.84 7.51 22.73
N ASP A 158 8.56 6.90 23.67
CA ASP A 158 9.21 7.58 24.79
C ASP A 158 10.37 8.47 24.34
N GLY A 159 10.94 8.15 23.18
CA GLY A 159 11.96 8.94 22.49
C GLY A 159 11.45 10.22 21.85
N LEU A 160 10.14 10.36 21.60
CA LEU A 160 9.56 11.57 21.00
C LEU A 160 9.83 12.82 21.81
N ARG A 161 10.06 13.95 21.16
CA ARG A 161 10.39 15.23 21.82
C ARG A 161 9.61 16.39 21.20
N GLY A 162 9.52 17.46 21.97
CA GLY A 162 8.99 18.75 21.54
C GLY A 162 7.55 18.68 21.01
N ARG A 163 7.34 19.33 19.87
CA ARG A 163 6.02 19.43 19.25
C ARG A 163 5.46 18.08 18.78
N VAL A 164 6.29 17.22 18.22
CA VAL A 164 5.89 15.89 17.72
C VAL A 164 5.34 15.03 18.85
N ALA A 165 6.00 14.99 20.02
CA ALA A 165 5.50 14.25 21.18
C ALA A 165 4.10 14.71 21.62
N VAL A 166 3.88 16.03 21.67
CA VAL A 166 2.58 16.61 22.05
C VAL A 166 1.50 16.30 21.01
N MET A 167 1.83 16.38 19.73
CA MET A 167 0.91 16.10 18.64
C MET A 167 0.43 14.64 18.68
N HIS A 168 1.36 13.69 18.72
CA HIS A 168 1.03 12.27 18.70
C HIS A 168 0.36 11.78 19.98
N ALA A 169 0.67 12.39 21.13
CA ALA A 169 -0.06 12.11 22.36
C ALA A 169 -1.52 12.61 22.29
N ARG A 170 -1.75 13.82 21.77
CA ARG A 170 -3.10 14.40 21.64
C ARG A 170 -3.96 13.68 20.58
N SER A 171 -3.37 13.27 19.48
CA SER A 171 -4.07 12.52 18.41
C SER A 171 -4.32 11.05 18.77
N GLY A 172 -3.76 10.55 19.88
CA GLY A 172 -3.83 9.15 20.30
C GLY A 172 -2.90 8.22 19.51
N LEU A 173 -2.10 8.75 18.57
CA LEU A 173 -1.21 7.94 17.74
C LEU A 173 -0.15 7.23 18.59
N SER A 174 0.43 7.91 19.59
CA SER A 174 1.42 7.31 20.48
C SER A 174 0.93 6.03 21.15
N GLU A 175 -0.33 6.01 21.60
CA GLU A 175 -0.94 4.82 22.18
C GLU A 175 -1.16 3.72 21.16
N GLN A 176 -1.62 4.07 19.95
CA GLN A 176 -1.82 3.09 18.89
C GLN A 176 -0.52 2.45 18.42
N VAL A 177 0.58 3.22 18.33
CA VAL A 177 1.90 2.69 18.00
C VAL A 177 2.38 1.69 19.06
N ARG A 178 2.19 1.99 20.35
CA ARG A 178 2.50 1.04 21.43
C ARG A 178 1.68 -0.25 21.31
N ASN A 179 0.39 -0.11 21.07
CA ASN A 179 -0.52 -1.26 20.94
C ASN A 179 -0.26 -2.11 19.68
N ALA A 180 0.26 -1.52 18.61
CA ALA A 180 0.65 -2.23 17.41
C ALA A 180 1.97 -3.02 17.57
N GLY A 181 2.81 -2.64 18.53
CA GLY A 181 4.16 -3.18 18.69
C GLY A 181 4.23 -4.69 18.83
N GLY A 182 4.78 -5.38 17.82
CA GLY A 182 4.94 -6.83 17.75
C GLY A 182 3.68 -7.63 17.35
N SER A 183 2.58 -6.95 17.04
CA SER A 183 1.31 -7.61 16.65
C SER A 183 0.65 -6.98 15.43
N GLY A 184 1.17 -5.85 14.97
CA GLY A 184 0.68 -5.12 13.80
C GLY A 184 1.42 -5.47 12.51
N MET A 185 1.27 -4.61 11.52
CA MET A 185 1.94 -4.75 10.22
C MET A 185 3.21 -3.90 10.18
N VAL A 186 4.35 -4.53 9.99
CA VAL A 186 5.62 -3.82 9.74
C VAL A 186 5.61 -3.10 8.39
N ALA A 187 6.43 -2.06 8.24
CA ALA A 187 6.43 -1.19 7.06
C ALA A 187 6.47 -1.94 5.72
N GLY A 188 7.23 -3.02 5.60
CA GLY A 188 7.30 -3.82 4.38
C GLY A 188 5.98 -4.52 4.02
N LEU A 189 5.19 -4.95 5.01
CA LEU A 189 3.85 -5.52 4.77
C LEU A 189 2.84 -4.43 4.44
N VAL A 190 2.93 -3.27 5.09
CA VAL A 190 2.12 -2.08 4.77
C VAL A 190 2.37 -1.64 3.33
N ASP A 191 3.63 -1.62 2.87
CA ASP A 191 4.01 -1.32 1.49
C ASP A 191 3.34 -2.25 0.48
N MET A 192 3.40 -3.56 0.73
CA MET A 192 2.79 -4.56 -0.14
C MET A 192 1.26 -4.43 -0.19
N GLU A 193 0.62 -4.24 0.96
CA GLU A 193 -0.83 -4.06 1.05
C GLU A 193 -1.28 -2.77 0.36
N MET A 194 -0.58 -1.66 0.62
CA MET A 194 -0.89 -0.37 -0.01
C MET A 194 -0.66 -0.39 -1.52
N CYS A 195 0.38 -1.09 -1.99
CA CYS A 195 0.65 -1.25 -3.41
C CYS A 195 -0.48 -2.03 -4.13
N ALA A 196 -0.94 -3.14 -3.54
CA ALA A 196 -2.05 -3.92 -4.09
C ALA A 196 -3.37 -3.11 -4.09
N TRP A 197 -3.66 -2.39 -3.01
CA TRP A 197 -4.81 -1.49 -2.92
C TRP A 197 -4.74 -0.37 -3.97
N LEU A 198 -3.56 0.22 -4.20
CA LEU A 198 -3.37 1.26 -5.21
C LEU A 198 -3.62 0.74 -6.63
N GLU A 199 -3.12 -0.47 -6.96
CA GLU A 199 -3.35 -1.12 -8.24
C GLU A 199 -4.87 -1.36 -8.46
N GLU A 200 -5.59 -1.86 -7.46
CA GLU A 200 -7.05 -2.06 -7.54
C GLU A 200 -7.81 -0.74 -7.78
N CYS A 201 -7.42 0.31 -7.05
CA CYS A 201 -8.01 1.64 -7.23
C CYS A 201 -7.75 2.19 -8.63
N ALA A 202 -6.52 2.12 -9.11
CA ALA A 202 -6.13 2.65 -10.42
C ALA A 202 -6.82 1.90 -11.57
N ASP A 203 -6.93 0.57 -11.48
CA ASP A 203 -7.65 -0.25 -12.45
C ASP A 203 -9.15 0.10 -12.51
N ALA A 204 -9.76 0.43 -11.38
CA ALA A 204 -11.16 0.89 -11.34
C ALA A 204 -11.34 2.22 -12.10
N PHE A 205 -10.39 3.15 -12.00
CA PHE A 205 -10.41 4.41 -12.78
C PHE A 205 -10.18 4.16 -14.27
N VAL A 206 -9.27 3.25 -14.64
CA VAL A 206 -9.06 2.84 -16.04
C VAL A 206 -10.36 2.29 -16.64
N GLY A 207 -11.06 1.42 -15.90
CA GLY A 207 -12.34 0.87 -16.32
C GLY A 207 -13.41 1.95 -16.50
N LEU A 208 -13.48 2.93 -15.60
CA LEU A 208 -14.45 4.02 -15.66
C LEU A 208 -14.21 4.97 -16.84
N HIS A 209 -12.94 5.31 -17.11
CA HIS A 209 -12.57 6.30 -18.12
C HIS A 209 -12.30 5.68 -19.50
N GLY A 210 -12.45 4.37 -19.65
CA GLY A 210 -12.21 3.66 -20.91
C GLY A 210 -10.75 3.69 -21.36
N GLY A 211 -9.81 3.82 -20.40
CA GLY A 211 -8.37 3.82 -20.68
C GLY A 211 -7.79 2.44 -20.96
N ALA A 212 -6.53 2.41 -21.36
CA ALA A 212 -5.75 1.19 -21.54
C ALA A 212 -4.72 0.97 -20.42
N SER A 213 -4.35 2.03 -19.72
CA SER A 213 -3.38 2.04 -18.62
C SER A 213 -3.57 3.28 -17.74
N TYR A 214 -2.84 3.36 -16.65
CA TYR A 214 -2.87 4.50 -15.73
C TYR A 214 -1.48 5.06 -15.46
N ARG A 215 -1.47 6.28 -14.95
CA ARG A 215 -0.30 6.97 -14.41
C ARG A 215 -0.65 7.53 -13.04
N VAL A 216 0.14 7.20 -12.02
CA VAL A 216 -0.12 7.61 -10.63
C VAL A 216 0.73 8.83 -10.26
N TRP A 217 0.08 9.95 -9.99
CA TRP A 217 0.73 11.13 -9.43
C TRP A 217 0.70 11.07 -7.91
N LEU A 218 1.79 11.47 -7.26
CA LEU A 218 1.77 11.63 -5.80
C LEU A 218 1.17 13.01 -5.45
N GLY A 219 0.09 13.00 -4.65
CA GLY A 219 -0.58 14.20 -4.15
C GLY A 219 -0.44 14.36 -2.64
N GLY A 220 -0.46 15.60 -2.16
CA GLY A 220 -0.41 15.89 -0.72
C GLY A 220 -0.23 17.38 -0.42
N ASN A 221 -0.17 17.74 0.86
CA ASN A 221 0.22 19.07 1.32
C ASN A 221 1.71 19.07 1.66
N SER A 222 2.50 19.92 0.98
CA SER A 222 3.98 19.92 1.14
C SER A 222 4.56 18.52 0.86
N VAL A 223 4.04 17.87 -0.14
CA VAL A 223 4.20 16.46 -0.48
C VAL A 223 5.65 15.98 -0.61
N HIS A 224 6.61 16.89 -0.72
CA HIS A 224 8.03 16.57 -0.77
C HIS A 224 8.53 15.86 0.50
N ALA A 225 7.95 16.17 1.68
CA ALA A 225 8.27 15.52 2.94
C ALA A 225 7.75 14.08 2.94
N ASP A 226 6.46 13.89 2.65
CA ASP A 226 5.81 12.56 2.59
C ASP A 226 6.50 11.67 1.56
N ARG A 227 6.89 12.23 0.40
CA ARG A 227 7.61 11.51 -0.65
C ARG A 227 8.91 10.87 -0.15
N GLY A 228 9.62 11.53 0.77
CA GLY A 228 10.83 10.98 1.40
C GLY A 228 10.53 9.69 2.18
N PHE A 229 9.47 9.71 3.00
CA PHE A 229 9.01 8.54 3.75
C PHE A 229 8.48 7.44 2.85
N VAL A 230 7.66 7.77 1.84
CA VAL A 230 7.17 6.80 0.85
C VAL A 230 8.35 6.14 0.14
N LYS A 231 9.36 6.89 -0.30
CA LYS A 231 10.55 6.34 -0.95
C LYS A 231 11.31 5.36 -0.06
N ARG A 232 11.45 5.68 1.23
CA ARG A 232 12.25 4.87 2.16
C ARG A 232 11.50 3.65 2.68
N PHE A 233 10.25 3.82 3.09
CA PHE A 233 9.49 2.82 3.83
C PHE A 233 8.48 2.04 2.97
N LEU A 234 8.08 2.62 1.82
CA LEU A 234 7.08 2.06 0.91
C LEU A 234 7.63 1.97 -0.52
N PRO A 235 8.74 1.23 -0.75
CA PRO A 235 9.43 1.22 -2.04
C PRO A 235 8.58 0.62 -3.18
N CYS A 236 7.64 -0.29 -2.93
CA CYS A 236 6.72 -0.83 -3.93
C CYS A 236 5.76 0.26 -4.41
N VAL A 237 5.13 0.97 -3.47
CA VAL A 237 4.29 2.13 -3.78
C VAL A 237 5.08 3.19 -4.53
N TYR A 238 6.30 3.52 -4.04
CA TYR A 238 7.15 4.52 -4.70
C TYR A 238 7.50 4.17 -6.14
N ALA A 239 7.74 2.89 -6.43
CA ALA A 239 8.04 2.41 -7.77
C ALA A 239 6.84 2.50 -8.75
N SER A 240 5.61 2.58 -8.22
CA SER A 240 4.39 2.75 -9.02
C SER A 240 4.08 4.21 -9.35
N LEU A 241 4.78 5.17 -8.71
CA LEU A 241 4.54 6.59 -8.91
C LEU A 241 5.22 7.15 -10.16
N ASP A 242 4.55 8.07 -10.82
CA ASP A 242 5.18 8.97 -11.81
C ASP A 242 6.15 9.94 -11.11
N HIS A 243 7.06 10.53 -11.86
CA HIS A 243 7.99 11.52 -11.34
C HIS A 243 7.30 12.84 -10.94
N ARG A 244 6.10 13.11 -11.44
CA ARG A 244 5.31 14.32 -11.18
C ARG A 244 4.63 14.22 -9.82
N VAL A 245 4.43 15.39 -9.22
CA VAL A 245 3.72 15.53 -7.94
C VAL A 245 2.65 16.61 -8.06
N LEU A 246 1.59 16.44 -7.26
CA LEU A 246 0.52 17.43 -7.11
C LEU A 246 0.55 17.99 -5.68
N ASP A 247 1.28 19.08 -5.47
CA ASP A 247 1.37 19.74 -4.16
C ASP A 247 0.23 20.74 -3.99
N ALA A 248 -0.80 20.36 -3.24
CA ALA A 248 -1.98 21.17 -2.99
C ALA A 248 -1.63 22.48 -2.27
N SER A 249 -0.63 22.50 -1.39
CA SER A 249 -0.20 23.73 -0.71
C SER A 249 0.46 24.73 -1.66
N SER A 250 1.17 24.26 -2.66
CA SER A 250 1.77 25.11 -3.71
C SER A 250 0.69 25.68 -4.64
N VAL A 251 -0.29 24.84 -5.05
CA VAL A 251 -1.44 25.29 -5.85
C VAL A 251 -2.26 26.35 -5.10
N ALA A 252 -2.57 26.13 -3.83
CA ALA A 252 -3.29 27.09 -3.01
C ALA A 252 -2.57 28.45 -2.90
N ARG A 253 -1.24 28.42 -2.76
CA ARG A 253 -0.42 29.66 -2.73
C ARG A 253 -0.44 30.39 -4.06
N PHE A 254 -0.36 29.65 -5.16
CA PHE A 254 -0.43 30.22 -6.51
C PHE A 254 -1.79 30.91 -6.75
N LEU A 255 -2.89 30.23 -6.45
CA LEU A 255 -4.25 30.78 -6.59
C LEU A 255 -4.44 32.05 -5.76
N ARG A 256 -3.97 32.03 -4.50
CA ARG A 256 -4.04 33.20 -3.61
C ARG A 256 -3.21 34.38 -4.16
N ALA A 257 -2.02 34.13 -4.72
CA ALA A 257 -1.22 35.17 -5.34
C ALA A 257 -1.92 35.76 -6.58
N GLY A 258 -2.74 34.97 -7.27
CA GLY A 258 -3.63 35.42 -8.37
C GLY A 258 -4.92 36.11 -7.92
N GLY A 259 -5.13 36.30 -6.61
CA GLY A 259 -6.32 36.95 -6.07
C GLY A 259 -7.52 36.01 -5.86
N VAL A 260 -7.34 34.71 -6.08
CA VAL A 260 -8.39 33.71 -5.87
C VAL A 260 -8.43 33.35 -4.40
N SER A 261 -9.58 33.57 -3.74
CA SER A 261 -9.80 33.16 -2.36
C SER A 261 -10.12 31.67 -2.32
N VAL A 262 -9.25 30.89 -1.70
CA VAL A 262 -9.51 29.48 -1.38
C VAL A 262 -9.65 29.37 0.13
N GLU A 263 -10.83 28.99 0.60
CA GLU A 263 -11.02 28.72 2.02
C GLU A 263 -10.20 27.49 2.42
N TRP A 264 -9.40 27.65 3.47
CA TRP A 264 -8.78 26.50 4.11
C TRP A 264 -9.86 25.69 4.80
N VAL A 265 -9.97 24.42 4.46
CA VAL A 265 -10.83 23.52 5.22
C VAL A 265 -10.35 23.54 6.65
N ALA A 266 -11.23 24.04 7.54
CA ALA A 266 -10.90 24.25 8.95
C ALA A 266 -10.36 22.96 9.58
N ASP A 267 -9.45 23.16 10.51
CA ASP A 267 -8.78 22.08 11.25
C ASP A 267 -9.80 21.08 11.81
N SER A 268 -9.68 19.83 11.40
CA SER A 268 -10.42 18.73 12.02
C SER A 268 -9.97 18.57 13.48
N PRO A 269 -10.86 18.25 14.42
CA PRO A 269 -10.48 17.87 15.79
C PRO A 269 -9.51 16.66 15.81
N ALA A 270 -9.51 15.86 14.75
CA ALA A 270 -8.63 14.71 14.55
C ALA A 270 -7.33 15.05 13.82
N ARG A 271 -6.90 16.32 13.84
CA ARG A 271 -5.65 16.75 13.21
C ARG A 271 -4.46 15.99 13.73
N HIS A 272 -3.46 15.82 12.87
CA HIS A 272 -2.26 15.00 13.12
C HIS A 272 -2.58 13.51 13.24
N ARG A 273 -3.43 13.05 12.32
CA ARG A 273 -3.64 11.67 11.95
C ARG A 273 -3.66 11.60 10.43
N ALA A 274 -2.97 10.64 9.87
CA ALA A 274 -2.77 10.58 8.42
C ALA A 274 -4.09 10.54 7.63
N LEU A 275 -5.08 9.74 8.03
CA LEU A 275 -6.35 9.65 7.29
C LEU A 275 -7.19 10.94 7.31
N PRO A 276 -7.48 11.57 8.45
CA PRO A 276 -8.15 12.87 8.48
C PRO A 276 -7.43 13.95 7.66
N ASP A 277 -6.11 13.98 7.71
CA ASP A 277 -5.30 15.01 7.06
C ASP A 277 -5.27 14.83 5.53
N VAL A 278 -5.12 13.60 5.03
CA VAL A 278 -5.22 13.31 3.58
C VAL A 278 -6.63 13.59 3.04
N LEU A 279 -7.69 13.25 3.79
CA LEU A 279 -9.07 13.58 3.39
C LEU A 279 -9.30 15.09 3.37
N GLY A 280 -8.69 15.84 4.31
CA GLY A 280 -8.68 17.30 4.33
C GLY A 280 -8.00 17.87 3.08
N CYS A 281 -6.86 17.32 2.69
CA CYS A 281 -6.13 17.70 1.49
C CYS A 281 -6.96 17.51 0.21
N VAL A 282 -7.63 16.36 0.06
CA VAL A 282 -8.53 16.10 -1.08
C VAL A 282 -9.70 17.10 -1.13
N ARG A 283 -10.32 17.39 0.03
CA ARG A 283 -11.39 18.40 0.09
C ARG A 283 -10.88 19.78 -0.34
N GLN A 284 -9.72 20.19 0.17
CA GLN A 284 -9.09 21.46 -0.21
C GLN A 284 -8.81 21.53 -1.71
N TYR A 285 -8.32 20.45 -2.31
CA TYR A 285 -8.07 20.38 -3.73
C TYR A 285 -9.36 20.56 -4.55
N LYS A 286 -10.46 19.92 -4.14
CA LYS A 286 -11.78 20.12 -4.78
C LYS A 286 -12.26 21.56 -4.71
N GLU A 287 -12.10 22.22 -3.56
CA GLU A 287 -12.45 23.63 -3.42
C GLU A 287 -11.61 24.55 -4.33
N MET A 288 -10.32 24.22 -4.50
CA MET A 288 -9.46 24.93 -5.45
C MET A 288 -9.94 24.77 -6.89
N LEU A 289 -10.31 23.55 -7.30
CA LEU A 289 -10.86 23.30 -8.64
C LEU A 289 -12.16 24.08 -8.86
N ARG A 290 -13.06 24.09 -7.86
CA ARG A 290 -14.32 24.85 -7.90
C ARG A 290 -14.04 26.35 -8.05
N ALA A 291 -13.14 26.92 -7.24
CA ALA A 291 -12.79 28.33 -7.32
C ALA A 291 -12.20 28.71 -8.69
N VAL A 292 -11.46 27.82 -9.34
CA VAL A 292 -10.95 28.05 -10.71
C VAL A 292 -12.07 28.00 -11.75
N SER A 293 -13.03 27.07 -11.63
CA SER A 293 -14.15 26.99 -12.59
C SER A 293 -15.04 28.22 -12.54
N GLU A 294 -15.25 28.81 -11.36
CA GLU A 294 -16.03 30.06 -11.18
C GLU A 294 -15.36 31.30 -11.78
N LEU A 295 -14.05 31.27 -12.08
CA LEU A 295 -13.35 32.36 -12.77
C LEU A 295 -13.57 32.36 -14.29
N GLY A 296 -14.00 31.22 -14.84
CA GLY A 296 -14.22 31.04 -16.28
C GLY A 296 -15.65 31.36 -16.74
N GLU A 297 -16.55 31.60 -15.80
CA GLU A 297 -17.92 32.03 -16.05
C GLU A 297 -18.04 33.57 -15.96
#